data_b597c04ab145aea3823a1a7b0f748de0
#
_entry.id   b597c04ab145aea3823a1a7b0f748de0
#
_cell.length_a   1.000
_cell.length_b   1.000
_cell.length_c   1.000
_cell.angle_alpha   90.00
_cell.angle_beta   90.00
_cell.angle_gamma   90.00
#
_symmetry.space_group_name_H-M   'P 1'
#
loop_
_entity.id
_entity.type
_entity.pdbx_description
1 polymer ?
#
loop_
_entity_poly.entity_id
_entity_poly.type
_entity_poly.pdbx_seq_one_letter_code
_entity_poly.pdbx_strand_id
1 'polypeptide(L)'
;MRYLKSVTLFLFFNFVFAQNIYRYGSTAVNFLEIGVGSANAAMGDAGVSFADGPASVYWNPAALAFIERNENAFMLQPWILDINMMFIGSTINVKRLGTFGFSLTHMGYGDMEVTTMAQQEGTGEKFSANEFSAAFTYSRKIVQWFSFGASAKIINSKIWHSSANAFALDLGAIVNTEFLSPNGSKEDGLRIGMSISNYGSKMRYDGIDLINPIDILENENGNYENVIGQYRTESWELPLIFRLGTSIKPIKNEVQQLIVSFDVLHPNNNSES
;
A
#
# COMPACT_ATOMS: atom_id res chain seq x y z
N MET A 1 -7.31 -20.61 42.29
CA MET A 1 -7.72 -19.22 42.57
C MET A 1 -6.66 -18.15 42.23
N ARG A 2 -5.36 -18.43 42.23
CA ARG A 2 -4.30 -17.45 41.95
C ARG A 2 -4.22 -17.07 40.47
N TYR A 3 -4.45 -18.01 39.55
CA TYR A 3 -4.44 -17.80 38.09
C TYR A 3 -5.67 -17.06 37.57
N LEU A 4 -6.81 -17.20 38.23
CA LEU A 4 -8.04 -16.51 37.83
C LEU A 4 -7.93 -14.98 38.01
N LYS A 5 -7.23 -14.53 39.08
CA LYS A 5 -6.98 -13.11 39.34
C LYS A 5 -6.02 -12.47 38.30
N SER A 6 -5.06 -13.24 37.79
CA SER A 6 -4.13 -12.77 36.76
C SER A 6 -4.80 -12.64 35.37
N VAL A 7 -5.71 -13.56 35.04
CA VAL A 7 -6.49 -13.49 33.78
C VAL A 7 -7.48 -12.32 33.84
N THR A 8 -8.10 -12.06 34.98
CA THR A 8 -9.01 -10.91 35.12
C THR A 8 -8.26 -9.57 35.03
N LEU A 9 -7.03 -9.49 35.54
CA LEU A 9 -6.20 -8.29 35.42
C LEU A 9 -5.77 -8.03 33.96
N PHE A 10 -5.51 -9.09 33.22
CA PHE A 10 -5.14 -8.98 31.80
C PHE A 10 -6.31 -8.53 30.90
N LEU A 11 -7.55 -8.93 31.27
CA LEU A 11 -8.76 -8.49 30.56
C LEU A 11 -9.15 -7.03 30.87
N PHE A 12 -8.78 -6.49 32.00
CA PHE A 12 -9.06 -5.09 32.34
C PHE A 12 -8.11 -4.08 31.68
N PHE A 13 -6.94 -4.52 31.22
CA PHE A 13 -5.96 -3.63 30.57
C PHE A 13 -6.29 -3.27 29.11
N ASN A 14 -7.33 -3.88 28.53
CA ASN A 14 -7.72 -3.64 27.13
C ASN A 14 -8.74 -2.50 26.93
N PHE A 15 -9.11 -1.76 27.99
CA PHE A 15 -9.98 -0.59 27.87
C PHE A 15 -9.22 0.74 27.95
N VAL A 16 -8.06 0.82 27.29
CA VAL A 16 -7.52 2.14 26.96
C VAL A 16 -8.26 2.60 25.71
N PHE A 17 -9.29 3.42 25.90
CA PHE A 17 -9.92 4.17 24.82
C PHE A 17 -8.86 5.10 24.22
N ALA A 18 -8.18 4.66 23.17
CA ALA A 18 -7.50 5.56 22.28
C ALA A 18 -8.57 6.49 21.72
N GLN A 19 -8.48 7.78 21.96
CA GLN A 19 -9.31 8.77 21.28
C GLN A 19 -8.97 8.66 19.80
N ASN A 20 -9.89 8.12 19.02
CA ASN A 20 -9.74 8.05 17.57
C ASN A 20 -9.81 9.49 17.03
N ILE A 21 -8.66 10.05 16.72
CA ILE A 21 -8.59 11.26 15.93
C ILE A 21 -8.97 10.85 14.50
N TYR A 22 -10.20 11.13 14.10
CA TYR A 22 -10.66 10.85 12.75
C TYR A 22 -9.85 11.67 11.74
N ARG A 23 -9.12 10.98 10.87
CA ARG A 23 -8.26 11.59 9.83
C ARG A 23 -8.70 11.18 8.42
N TYR A 24 -9.98 10.92 8.23
CA TYR A 24 -10.52 10.53 6.92
C TYR A 24 -10.19 11.56 5.85
N GLY A 25 -9.77 11.08 4.66
CA GLY A 25 -9.42 11.95 3.55
C GLY A 25 -8.15 12.77 3.76
N SER A 26 -7.28 12.39 4.69
CA SER A 26 -6.03 13.12 5.00
C SER A 26 -4.81 12.59 4.25
N THR A 27 -4.98 11.57 3.40
CA THR A 27 -3.89 10.97 2.61
C THR A 27 -4.15 11.12 1.12
N ALA A 28 -3.06 11.21 0.35
CA ALA A 28 -3.07 11.15 -1.11
C ALA A 28 -2.84 9.71 -1.58
N VAL A 29 -3.12 9.44 -2.85
CA VAL A 29 -2.79 8.18 -3.55
C VAL A 29 -3.31 6.92 -2.86
N ASN A 30 -4.57 6.93 -2.48
CA ASN A 30 -5.21 5.84 -1.75
C ASN A 30 -5.27 4.52 -2.56
N PHE A 31 -4.94 4.53 -3.87
CA PHE A 31 -4.78 3.31 -4.65
C PHE A 31 -3.70 2.37 -4.07
N LEU A 32 -2.77 2.88 -3.27
CA LEU A 32 -1.77 2.09 -2.55
C LEU A 32 -2.36 1.23 -1.41
N GLU A 33 -3.61 1.46 -1.04
CA GLU A 33 -4.34 0.65 -0.05
C GLU A 33 -5.05 -0.55 -0.68
N ILE A 34 -5.22 -0.56 -2.01
CA ILE A 34 -5.91 -1.63 -2.72
C ILE A 34 -5.02 -2.87 -2.79
N GLY A 35 -5.51 -3.97 -2.25
CA GLY A 35 -4.81 -5.24 -2.18
C GLY A 35 -4.47 -5.83 -3.55
N VAL A 36 -3.32 -6.47 -3.65
CA VAL A 36 -2.79 -7.10 -4.86
C VAL A 36 -2.83 -8.60 -4.74
N GLY A 37 -3.32 -9.27 -5.79
CA GLY A 37 -3.35 -10.72 -5.90
C GLY A 37 -4.70 -11.32 -5.55
N SER A 38 -5.24 -12.14 -6.47
CA SER A 38 -6.56 -12.75 -6.32
C SER A 38 -6.65 -13.70 -5.10
N ALA A 39 -5.57 -14.40 -4.77
CA ALA A 39 -5.54 -15.29 -3.60
C ALA A 39 -5.66 -14.49 -2.29
N ASN A 40 -4.95 -13.36 -2.18
CA ASN A 40 -5.00 -12.49 -1.00
C ASN A 40 -6.38 -11.82 -0.88
N ALA A 41 -6.92 -11.31 -1.99
CA ALA A 41 -8.26 -10.73 -2.02
C ALA A 41 -9.34 -11.76 -1.62
N ALA A 42 -9.24 -13.00 -2.09
CA ALA A 42 -10.15 -14.09 -1.71
C ALA A 42 -10.06 -14.47 -0.21
N MET A 43 -8.94 -14.17 0.44
CA MET A 43 -8.71 -14.39 1.88
C MET A 43 -8.95 -13.13 2.72
N GLY A 44 -9.69 -12.13 2.19
CA GLY A 44 -10.03 -10.91 2.91
C GLY A 44 -8.83 -10.00 3.14
N ASP A 45 -7.90 -9.94 2.19
CA ASP A 45 -6.66 -9.15 2.24
C ASP A 45 -5.70 -9.51 3.38
N ALA A 46 -5.85 -10.69 3.96
CA ALA A 46 -4.92 -11.22 4.95
C ALA A 46 -3.70 -11.82 4.26
N GLY A 47 -2.69 -10.99 3.96
CA GLY A 47 -1.52 -11.37 3.16
C GLY A 47 -0.16 -11.22 3.83
N VAL A 48 -0.06 -10.51 4.95
CA VAL A 48 1.24 -10.07 5.50
C VAL A 48 2.12 -11.23 5.97
N SER A 49 1.53 -12.35 6.37
CA SER A 49 2.28 -13.51 6.86
C SER A 49 2.46 -14.61 5.80
N PHE A 50 1.56 -14.74 4.82
CA PHE A 50 1.59 -15.90 3.90
C PHE A 50 1.70 -15.52 2.43
N ALA A 51 1.63 -14.25 2.04
CA ALA A 51 1.75 -13.85 0.64
C ALA A 51 2.93 -14.52 -0.05
N ASP A 52 2.70 -14.98 -1.26
CA ASP A 52 3.64 -15.73 -2.06
C ASP A 52 3.80 -15.10 -3.46
N GLY A 53 4.90 -15.44 -4.13
CA GLY A 53 5.20 -14.93 -5.44
C GLY A 53 5.42 -13.41 -5.49
N PRO A 54 5.39 -12.79 -6.68
CA PRO A 54 5.66 -11.36 -6.87
C PRO A 54 4.67 -10.43 -6.17
N ALA A 55 3.45 -10.88 -5.85
CA ALA A 55 2.47 -10.08 -5.10
C ALA A 55 2.93 -9.77 -3.66
N SER A 56 3.85 -10.56 -3.11
CA SER A 56 4.39 -10.35 -1.78
C SER A 56 5.18 -9.04 -1.63
N VAL A 57 5.64 -8.43 -2.73
CA VAL A 57 6.23 -7.06 -2.72
C VAL A 57 5.27 -6.06 -2.10
N TYR A 58 3.98 -6.19 -2.36
CA TYR A 58 2.95 -5.31 -1.82
C TYR A 58 2.64 -5.62 -0.34
N TRP A 59 2.48 -6.91 0.00
CA TRP A 59 2.01 -7.31 1.33
C TRP A 59 3.11 -7.27 2.39
N ASN A 60 4.25 -7.86 2.08
CA ASN A 60 5.39 -7.94 2.99
C ASN A 60 6.68 -8.22 2.20
N PRO A 61 7.56 -7.24 2.06
CA PRO A 61 8.82 -7.42 1.34
C PRO A 61 9.66 -8.62 1.81
N ALA A 62 9.56 -8.98 3.11
CA ALA A 62 10.31 -10.12 3.65
C ALA A 62 9.86 -11.48 3.11
N ALA A 63 8.64 -11.57 2.55
CA ALA A 63 8.12 -12.81 1.99
C ALA A 63 8.87 -13.24 0.71
N LEU A 64 9.46 -12.29 -0.03
CA LEU A 64 10.26 -12.62 -1.20
C LEU A 64 11.45 -13.54 -0.86
N ALA A 65 11.95 -13.53 0.38
CA ALA A 65 13.05 -14.39 0.79
C ALA A 65 12.73 -15.90 0.70
N PHE A 66 11.45 -16.26 0.60
CA PHE A 66 11.00 -17.65 0.48
C PHE A 66 10.79 -18.10 -0.96
N ILE A 67 10.88 -17.19 -1.93
CA ILE A 67 10.78 -17.52 -3.36
C ILE A 67 12.07 -18.19 -3.81
N GLU A 68 11.95 -19.41 -4.34
CA GLU A 68 13.11 -20.22 -4.74
C GLU A 68 13.45 -20.13 -6.23
N ARG A 69 12.54 -19.59 -7.03
CA ARG A 69 12.67 -19.47 -8.49
C ARG A 69 12.26 -18.08 -8.96
N ASN A 70 12.69 -17.72 -10.17
CA ASN A 70 12.29 -16.47 -10.78
C ASN A 70 10.83 -16.55 -11.22
N GLU A 71 10.04 -15.55 -10.86
CA GLU A 71 8.60 -15.51 -11.14
C GLU A 71 8.21 -14.14 -11.65
N ASN A 72 7.21 -14.13 -12.54
CA ASN A 72 6.57 -12.93 -13.00
C ASN A 72 5.06 -13.06 -12.79
N ALA A 73 4.43 -11.98 -12.36
CA ALA A 73 2.99 -11.89 -12.22
C ALA A 73 2.47 -10.67 -12.98
N PHE A 74 1.36 -10.84 -13.64
CA PHE A 74 0.59 -9.77 -14.24
C PHE A 74 -0.84 -9.88 -13.74
N MET A 75 -1.41 -8.78 -13.29
CA MET A 75 -2.77 -8.70 -12.82
C MET A 75 -3.46 -7.47 -13.40
N LEU A 76 -4.65 -7.67 -13.91
CA LEU A 76 -5.57 -6.61 -14.30
C LEU A 76 -6.82 -6.75 -13.43
N GLN A 77 -7.16 -5.69 -12.73
CA GLN A 77 -8.28 -5.65 -11.81
C GLN A 77 -9.20 -4.49 -12.19
N PRO A 78 -10.31 -4.78 -12.91
CA PRO A 78 -11.39 -3.82 -13.04
C PRO A 78 -11.92 -3.47 -11.66
N TRP A 79 -12.04 -2.19 -11.37
CA TRP A 79 -12.52 -1.70 -10.07
C TRP A 79 -13.97 -1.24 -10.16
N ILE A 80 -14.25 0.00 -9.90
CA ILE A 80 -15.59 0.58 -9.97
C ILE A 80 -15.66 1.49 -11.19
N LEU A 81 -16.76 1.44 -11.95
CA LEU A 81 -16.95 2.19 -13.19
C LEU A 81 -15.81 1.91 -14.19
N ASP A 82 -15.20 2.95 -14.75
CA ASP A 82 -14.12 2.86 -15.72
C ASP A 82 -12.72 2.85 -15.06
N ILE A 83 -12.65 2.67 -13.72
CA ILE A 83 -11.41 2.59 -12.99
C ILE A 83 -10.81 1.20 -13.15
N ASN A 84 -9.55 1.16 -13.54
CA ASN A 84 -8.81 -0.09 -13.74
C ASN A 84 -7.46 -0.02 -13.04
N MET A 85 -7.16 -1.07 -12.27
CA MET A 85 -5.85 -1.26 -11.64
C MET A 85 -5.07 -2.34 -12.37
N MET A 86 -3.81 -2.06 -12.65
CA MET A 86 -2.86 -3.01 -13.23
C MET A 86 -1.68 -3.18 -12.28
N PHE A 87 -1.29 -4.42 -12.04
CA PHE A 87 -0.07 -4.74 -11.30
C PHE A 87 0.82 -5.65 -12.13
N ILE A 88 2.10 -5.32 -12.17
CA ILE A 88 3.16 -6.15 -12.74
C ILE A 88 4.19 -6.38 -11.65
N GLY A 89 4.53 -7.63 -11.39
CA GLY A 89 5.55 -8.00 -10.43
C GLY A 89 6.55 -8.98 -11.04
N SER A 90 7.82 -8.82 -10.71
CA SER A 90 8.90 -9.71 -11.12
C SER A 90 9.82 -9.98 -9.94
N THR A 91 10.23 -11.22 -9.78
CA THR A 91 11.16 -11.62 -8.71
C THR A 91 12.32 -12.41 -9.29
N ILE A 92 13.52 -12.12 -8.81
CA ILE A 92 14.76 -12.78 -9.20
C ILE A 92 15.47 -13.27 -7.94
N ASN A 93 15.55 -14.59 -7.81
CA ASN A 93 16.29 -15.22 -6.73
C ASN A 93 17.76 -15.36 -7.12
N VAL A 94 18.66 -14.74 -6.35
CA VAL A 94 20.10 -14.84 -6.53
C VAL A 94 20.70 -15.64 -5.38
N LYS A 95 21.11 -16.87 -5.67
CA LYS A 95 21.67 -17.79 -4.65
C LYS A 95 22.74 -17.09 -3.81
N ARG A 96 22.66 -17.24 -2.48
CA ARG A 96 23.54 -16.65 -1.45
C ARG A 96 23.38 -15.14 -1.22
N LEU A 97 22.85 -14.37 -2.16
CA LEU A 97 22.60 -12.94 -1.98
C LEU A 97 21.22 -12.66 -1.40
N GLY A 98 20.19 -13.28 -1.94
CA GLY A 98 18.80 -13.06 -1.57
C GLY A 98 17.91 -12.90 -2.79
N THR A 99 16.70 -12.43 -2.61
CA THR A 99 15.72 -12.23 -3.67
C THR A 99 15.51 -10.74 -3.93
N PHE A 100 15.58 -10.37 -5.18
CA PHE A 100 15.24 -9.04 -5.66
C PHE A 100 13.84 -9.08 -6.26
N GLY A 101 13.06 -8.05 -5.97
CA GLY A 101 11.73 -7.84 -6.52
C GLY A 101 11.63 -6.50 -7.24
N PHE A 102 10.87 -6.48 -8.29
CA PHE A 102 10.44 -5.26 -8.96
C PHE A 102 8.92 -5.31 -9.12
N SER A 103 8.24 -4.22 -8.83
CA SER A 103 6.80 -4.13 -9.11
C SER A 103 6.42 -2.77 -9.67
N LEU A 104 5.33 -2.78 -10.40
CA LEU A 104 4.72 -1.64 -11.06
C LEU A 104 3.22 -1.73 -10.83
N THR A 105 2.64 -0.70 -10.22
CA THR A 105 1.20 -0.57 -10.02
C THR A 105 0.73 0.68 -10.75
N HIS A 106 -0.29 0.56 -11.55
CA HIS A 106 -0.93 1.66 -12.27
C HIS A 106 -2.42 1.64 -12.01
N MET A 107 -3.00 2.81 -11.75
CA MET A 107 -4.43 3.02 -11.66
C MET A 107 -4.86 4.10 -12.63
N GLY A 108 -5.76 3.75 -13.54
CA GLY A 108 -6.38 4.65 -14.48
C GLY A 108 -7.84 4.90 -14.13
N TYR A 109 -8.27 6.15 -14.19
CA TYR A 109 -9.62 6.58 -13.79
C TYR A 109 -10.58 6.79 -14.97
N GLY A 110 -10.16 6.39 -16.18
CA GLY A 110 -10.94 6.63 -17.39
C GLY A 110 -10.91 8.10 -17.84
N ASP A 111 -11.68 8.37 -18.88
CA ASP A 111 -11.85 9.72 -19.42
C ASP A 111 -13.03 10.42 -18.77
N MET A 112 -12.84 11.68 -18.38
CA MET A 112 -13.87 12.54 -17.79
C MET A 112 -14.11 13.76 -18.68
N GLU A 113 -15.37 14.17 -18.82
CA GLU A 113 -15.73 15.37 -19.58
C GLU A 113 -15.33 16.64 -18.82
N VAL A 114 -14.74 17.58 -19.54
CA VAL A 114 -14.50 18.93 -19.01
C VAL A 114 -15.82 19.70 -19.05
N THR A 115 -16.28 20.16 -17.89
CA THR A 115 -17.51 20.95 -17.77
C THR A 115 -17.19 22.37 -17.31
N THR A 116 -18.01 23.34 -17.75
CA THR A 116 -17.93 24.74 -17.32
C THR A 116 -19.29 25.22 -16.85
N MET A 117 -19.35 26.37 -16.20
CA MET A 117 -20.64 26.97 -15.81
C MET A 117 -21.58 27.25 -17.00
N ALA A 118 -21.00 27.49 -18.18
CA ALA A 118 -21.77 27.74 -19.40
C ALA A 118 -22.12 26.43 -20.16
N GLN A 119 -21.33 25.37 -19.98
CA GLN A 119 -21.49 24.09 -20.67
C GLN A 119 -21.44 22.96 -19.65
N GLN A 120 -22.54 22.78 -18.92
CA GLN A 120 -22.67 21.81 -17.83
C GLN A 120 -22.71 20.35 -18.34
N GLU A 121 -23.14 20.15 -19.59
CA GLU A 121 -23.21 18.83 -20.25
C GLU A 121 -21.86 18.41 -20.86
N GLY A 122 -20.83 19.26 -20.76
CA GLY A 122 -19.50 19.03 -21.31
C GLY A 122 -19.11 20.01 -22.40
N THR A 123 -17.83 20.31 -22.49
CA THR A 123 -17.23 21.16 -23.52
C THR A 123 -16.87 20.38 -24.79
N GLY A 124 -16.91 19.03 -24.73
CA GLY A 124 -16.38 18.12 -25.73
C GLY A 124 -14.88 17.82 -25.54
N GLU A 125 -14.23 18.50 -24.62
CA GLU A 125 -12.87 18.17 -24.18
C GLU A 125 -12.90 17.13 -23.07
N LYS A 126 -11.90 16.21 -23.05
CA LYS A 126 -11.77 15.17 -22.03
C LYS A 126 -10.44 15.28 -21.33
N PHE A 127 -10.43 14.92 -20.07
CA PHE A 127 -9.22 14.74 -19.29
C PHE A 127 -9.20 13.37 -18.59
N SER A 128 -8.04 12.93 -18.17
CA SER A 128 -7.88 11.69 -17.40
C SER A 128 -7.06 11.93 -16.14
N ALA A 129 -7.28 11.07 -15.14
CA ALA A 129 -6.43 10.95 -13.98
C ALA A 129 -5.74 9.59 -13.99
N ASN A 130 -4.49 9.57 -13.57
CA ASN A 130 -3.68 8.36 -13.53
C ASN A 130 -2.77 8.40 -12.31
N GLU A 131 -2.63 7.25 -11.66
CA GLU A 131 -1.70 7.07 -10.55
C GLU A 131 -0.76 5.90 -10.84
N PHE A 132 0.46 6.03 -10.40
CA PHE A 132 1.52 5.09 -10.72
C PHE A 132 2.44 4.92 -9.52
N SER A 133 2.86 3.68 -9.26
CA SER A 133 3.88 3.35 -8.28
C SER A 133 4.84 2.31 -8.85
N ALA A 134 6.14 2.56 -8.74
CA ALA A 134 7.17 1.56 -9.03
C ALA A 134 7.98 1.28 -7.78
N ALA A 135 8.22 0.01 -7.48
CA ALA A 135 8.98 -0.43 -6.33
C ALA A 135 10.13 -1.34 -6.73
N PHE A 136 11.26 -1.15 -6.07
CA PHE A 136 12.39 -2.06 -6.07
C PHE A 136 12.57 -2.63 -4.67
N THR A 137 12.63 -3.95 -4.56
CA THR A 137 12.59 -4.69 -3.30
C THR A 137 13.83 -5.58 -3.18
N TYR A 138 14.39 -5.64 -1.99
CA TYR A 138 15.39 -6.62 -1.61
C TYR A 138 14.94 -7.38 -0.38
N SER A 139 15.11 -8.70 -0.40
CA SER A 139 14.74 -9.57 0.71
C SER A 139 15.76 -10.68 0.90
N ARG A 140 15.97 -11.08 2.17
CA ARG A 140 16.89 -12.14 2.53
C ARG A 140 16.46 -12.90 3.78
N LYS A 141 16.64 -14.22 3.77
CA LYS A 141 16.65 -15.03 5.00
C LYS A 141 17.96 -14.74 5.77
N ILE A 142 17.84 -14.11 6.93
CA ILE A 142 18.99 -13.82 7.81
C ILE A 142 19.42 -15.11 8.52
N VAL A 143 18.41 -15.83 9.00
CA VAL A 143 18.54 -17.19 9.56
C VAL A 143 17.35 -18.02 9.07
N GLN A 144 17.36 -19.33 9.30
CA GLN A 144 16.30 -20.23 8.78
C GLN A 144 14.88 -19.85 9.25
N TRP A 145 14.77 -19.24 10.41
CA TRP A 145 13.48 -18.88 11.01
C TRP A 145 13.14 -17.39 10.87
N PHE A 146 14.05 -16.54 10.37
CA PHE A 146 13.84 -15.10 10.27
C PHE A 146 14.25 -14.55 8.91
N SER A 147 13.37 -13.83 8.27
CA SER A 147 13.64 -13.05 7.05
C SER A 147 13.32 -11.58 7.23
N PHE A 148 14.03 -10.76 6.48
CA PHE A 148 13.84 -9.32 6.41
C PHE A 148 13.79 -8.89 4.95
N GLY A 149 13.00 -7.86 4.66
CA GLY A 149 12.92 -7.24 3.33
C GLY A 149 12.67 -5.75 3.42
N ALA A 150 13.14 -5.05 2.41
CA ALA A 150 12.93 -3.62 2.26
C ALA A 150 12.62 -3.28 0.80
N SER A 151 11.73 -2.31 0.59
CA SER A 151 11.40 -1.77 -0.74
C SER A 151 11.60 -0.26 -0.76
N ALA A 152 12.07 0.23 -1.89
CA ALA A 152 12.07 1.65 -2.22
C ALA A 152 11.06 1.89 -3.33
N LYS A 153 10.19 2.87 -3.15
CA LYS A 153 9.09 3.20 -4.07
C LYS A 153 9.20 4.62 -4.59
N ILE A 154 8.87 4.81 -5.85
CA ILE A 154 8.53 6.10 -6.44
C ILE A 154 7.05 6.09 -6.78
N ILE A 155 6.37 7.18 -6.49
CA ILE A 155 4.93 7.31 -6.64
C ILE A 155 4.67 8.61 -7.39
N ASN A 156 3.79 8.53 -8.39
CA ASN A 156 3.34 9.68 -9.17
C ASN A 156 1.81 9.66 -9.24
N SER A 157 1.19 10.80 -9.06
CA SER A 157 -0.22 11.01 -9.32
C SER A 157 -0.36 12.19 -10.27
N LYS A 158 -1.15 12.03 -11.31
CA LYS A 158 -1.40 13.05 -12.33
C LYS A 158 -2.89 13.19 -12.55
N ILE A 159 -3.40 14.41 -12.48
CA ILE A 159 -4.78 14.78 -12.79
C ILE A 159 -4.69 15.91 -13.82
N TRP A 160 -5.10 15.61 -15.04
CA TRP A 160 -5.03 16.53 -16.17
C TRP A 160 -3.61 17.14 -16.32
N HIS A 161 -3.45 18.44 -16.01
CA HIS A 161 -2.18 19.18 -16.11
C HIS A 161 -1.43 19.29 -14.78
N SER A 162 -2.05 18.84 -13.69
CA SER A 162 -1.45 18.87 -12.35
C SER A 162 -0.86 17.51 -11.98
N SER A 163 0.29 17.51 -11.36
CA SER A 163 0.96 16.28 -10.93
C SER A 163 1.60 16.41 -9.55
N ALA A 164 1.73 15.28 -8.87
CA ALA A 164 2.42 15.18 -7.61
C ALA A 164 3.32 13.94 -7.59
N ASN A 165 4.46 14.04 -6.92
CA ASN A 165 5.42 12.96 -6.80
C ASN A 165 5.77 12.72 -5.34
N ALA A 166 6.04 11.47 -5.00
CA ALA A 166 6.54 11.07 -3.70
C ALA A 166 7.55 9.94 -3.80
N PHE A 167 8.35 9.81 -2.76
CA PHE A 167 9.22 8.68 -2.51
C PHE A 167 8.79 8.00 -1.22
N ALA A 168 8.78 6.66 -1.19
CA ALA A 168 8.42 5.88 -0.02
C ALA A 168 9.32 4.67 0.19
N LEU A 169 9.34 4.17 1.42
CA LEU A 169 10.03 2.97 1.84
C LEU A 169 9.02 2.00 2.47
N ASP A 170 9.17 0.72 2.17
CA ASP A 170 8.50 -0.35 2.90
C ASP A 170 9.53 -1.21 3.61
N LEU A 171 9.16 -1.71 4.77
CA LEU A 171 9.95 -2.65 5.55
C LEU A 171 9.08 -3.85 5.90
N GLY A 172 9.68 -5.03 5.90
CA GLY A 172 9.00 -6.26 6.26
C GLY A 172 9.88 -7.20 7.06
N ALA A 173 9.23 -7.99 7.90
CA ALA A 173 9.86 -9.08 8.66
C ALA A 173 8.93 -10.28 8.70
N ILE A 174 9.51 -11.49 8.69
CA ILE A 174 8.78 -12.74 8.88
C ILE A 174 9.57 -13.62 9.84
N VAL A 175 8.84 -14.20 10.79
CA VAL A 175 9.31 -15.18 11.75
C VAL A 175 8.58 -16.50 11.52
N ASN A 176 9.29 -17.58 11.31
CA ASN A 176 8.76 -18.95 11.22
C ASN A 176 9.07 -19.70 12.50
N THR A 177 8.09 -20.39 13.06
CA THR A 177 8.24 -21.21 14.27
C THR A 177 7.84 -22.66 14.02
N GLU A 178 8.22 -23.57 14.90
CA GLU A 178 7.76 -24.98 14.85
C GLU A 178 6.39 -25.15 15.51
N PHE A 179 5.89 -24.13 16.19
CA PHE A 179 4.63 -24.19 16.92
C PHE A 179 3.45 -24.43 15.96
N LEU A 180 2.57 -25.37 16.31
CA LEU A 180 1.43 -25.80 15.49
C LEU A 180 1.82 -26.37 14.11
N SER A 181 3.06 -26.83 13.92
CA SER A 181 3.48 -27.48 12.69
C SER A 181 2.94 -28.91 12.62
N PRO A 182 2.27 -29.32 11.52
CA PRO A 182 1.80 -30.68 11.35
C PRO A 182 2.93 -31.71 11.16
N ASN A 183 4.10 -31.27 10.70
CA ASN A 183 5.26 -32.12 10.38
C ASN A 183 6.52 -31.78 11.19
N GLY A 184 6.44 -30.87 12.17
CA GLY A 184 7.58 -30.43 12.97
C GLY A 184 8.56 -29.48 12.25
N SER A 185 8.25 -29.06 11.03
CA SER A 185 9.07 -28.11 10.26
C SER A 185 8.73 -26.67 10.64
N LYS A 186 9.72 -25.80 10.73
CA LYS A 186 9.53 -24.35 10.93
C LYS A 186 8.80 -23.67 9.77
N GLU A 187 8.89 -24.23 8.57
CA GLU A 187 8.24 -23.68 7.38
C GLU A 187 6.72 -23.89 7.36
N ASP A 188 6.25 -24.87 8.14
CA ASP A 188 4.85 -25.28 8.16
C ASP A 188 4.17 -25.01 9.51
N GLY A 189 4.88 -24.44 10.46
CA GLY A 189 4.34 -24.00 11.75
C GLY A 189 3.72 -22.62 11.71
N LEU A 190 3.53 -22.04 12.88
CA LEU A 190 3.04 -20.68 13.05
C LEU A 190 4.05 -19.69 12.43
N ARG A 191 3.58 -18.93 11.47
CA ARG A 191 4.32 -17.88 10.79
C ARG A 191 3.76 -16.52 11.23
N ILE A 192 4.64 -15.62 11.63
CA ILE A 192 4.29 -14.26 12.05
C ILE A 192 4.92 -13.30 11.04
N GLY A 193 4.10 -12.46 10.42
CA GLY A 193 4.51 -11.43 9.49
C GLY A 193 4.25 -10.04 10.07
N MET A 194 5.15 -9.10 9.79
CA MET A 194 5.00 -7.69 10.12
C MET A 194 5.49 -6.85 8.95
N SER A 195 4.74 -5.82 8.58
CA SER A 195 5.17 -4.87 7.57
C SER A 195 4.74 -3.45 7.91
N ILE A 196 5.58 -2.50 7.47
CA ILE A 196 5.28 -1.07 7.43
C ILE A 196 5.39 -0.69 5.97
N SER A 197 4.32 -0.14 5.40
CA SER A 197 4.26 0.23 3.99
C SER A 197 4.02 1.71 3.81
N ASN A 198 4.60 2.28 2.73
CA ASN A 198 4.40 3.67 2.31
C ASN A 198 4.92 4.72 3.30
N TYR A 199 5.97 4.43 4.05
CA TYR A 199 6.66 5.43 4.86
C TYR A 199 7.46 6.37 3.94
N GLY A 200 7.02 7.61 3.76
CA GLY A 200 7.64 8.46 2.74
C GLY A 200 7.37 9.95 2.84
N SER A 201 7.72 10.66 1.77
CA SER A 201 7.52 12.10 1.65
C SER A 201 6.05 12.45 1.47
N LYS A 202 5.68 13.68 1.87
CA LYS A 202 4.37 14.23 1.53
C LYS A 202 4.29 14.54 0.04
N MET A 203 3.10 14.45 -0.52
CA MET A 203 2.78 14.85 -1.89
C MET A 203 2.13 16.21 -1.93
N ARG A 204 2.47 16.98 -2.94
CA ARG A 204 1.83 18.26 -3.26
C ARG A 204 1.65 18.37 -4.76
N TYR A 205 0.42 18.66 -5.18
CA TYR A 205 0.13 18.89 -6.59
C TYR A 205 0.67 20.23 -7.05
N ASP A 206 1.24 20.23 -8.24
CA ASP A 206 1.72 21.38 -8.97
C ASP A 206 1.35 21.24 -10.45
N GLY A 207 1.04 22.36 -11.12
CA GLY A 207 0.64 22.34 -12.52
C GLY A 207 0.16 23.70 -13.02
N ILE A 208 -0.01 23.78 -14.34
CA ILE A 208 -0.41 25.05 -15.00
C ILE A 208 -1.81 25.50 -14.61
N ASP A 209 -2.70 24.59 -14.20
CA ASP A 209 -4.07 24.91 -13.78
C ASP A 209 -4.11 25.71 -12.46
N LEU A 210 -3.00 25.75 -11.72
CA LEU A 210 -2.86 26.51 -10.49
C LEU A 210 -2.38 27.94 -10.73
N ILE A 211 -2.05 28.28 -11.97
CA ILE A 211 -1.57 29.61 -12.35
C ILE A 211 -2.78 30.47 -12.71
N ASN A 212 -2.92 31.59 -12.01
CA ASN A 212 -4.02 32.52 -12.26
C ASN A 212 -3.49 33.96 -12.21
N PRO A 213 -4.05 34.88 -12.99
CA PRO A 213 -3.79 36.30 -12.82
C PRO A 213 -4.35 36.75 -11.46
N ILE A 214 -3.54 37.49 -10.72
CA ILE A 214 -3.87 38.02 -9.39
C ILE A 214 -3.69 39.53 -9.44
N ASP A 215 -4.71 40.27 -8.99
CA ASP A 215 -4.57 41.68 -8.70
C ASP A 215 -3.91 41.85 -7.33
N ILE A 216 -2.71 42.40 -7.30
CA ILE A 216 -1.94 42.62 -6.07
C ILE A 216 -2.19 44.00 -5.42
N LEU A 217 -2.90 44.90 -6.12
CA LEU A 217 -3.24 46.25 -5.64
C LEU A 217 -4.67 46.61 -6.10
N GLU A 218 -5.67 46.08 -5.46
CA GLU A 218 -7.09 46.26 -5.78
C GLU A 218 -7.58 47.71 -5.79
N ASN A 219 -6.84 48.64 -5.16
CA ASN A 219 -7.19 50.05 -5.04
C ASN A 219 -6.48 50.95 -6.04
N GLU A 220 -5.60 50.43 -6.90
CA GLU A 220 -4.83 51.20 -7.86
C GLU A 220 -4.98 50.63 -9.27
N ASN A 221 -5.41 51.41 -10.24
CA ASN A 221 -5.47 51.05 -11.64
C ASN A 221 -4.08 51.04 -12.26
N GLY A 222 -3.64 49.92 -12.86
CA GLY A 222 -2.33 49.82 -13.51
C GLY A 222 -1.97 48.39 -13.92
N ASN A 223 -0.70 48.09 -14.12
CA ASN A 223 -0.20 46.78 -14.51
C ASN A 223 -0.28 45.71 -13.39
N TYR A 224 -0.88 46.05 -12.26
CA TYR A 224 -0.98 45.18 -11.09
C TYR A 224 -2.16 44.16 -11.17
N GLU A 225 -3.10 44.41 -12.08
CA GLU A 225 -4.33 43.62 -12.25
C GLU A 225 -4.10 42.20 -12.83
N ASN A 226 -2.96 41.99 -13.49
CA ASN A 226 -2.66 40.73 -14.19
C ASN A 226 -1.28 40.16 -13.84
N VAL A 227 -0.90 40.25 -12.57
CA VAL A 227 0.35 39.61 -12.12
C VAL A 227 0.13 38.10 -12.06
N ILE A 228 1.02 37.37 -12.68
CA ILE A 228 0.97 35.90 -12.66
C ILE A 228 1.24 35.41 -11.24
N GLY A 229 0.22 34.83 -10.62
CA GLY A 229 0.29 34.18 -9.33
C GLY A 229 0.01 32.71 -9.44
N GLN A 230 0.38 31.93 -8.44
CA GLN A 230 0.12 30.50 -8.36
C GLN A 230 -0.54 30.14 -7.04
N TYR A 231 -1.66 29.40 -7.09
CA TYR A 231 -2.26 28.83 -5.89
C TYR A 231 -1.35 27.76 -5.31
N ARG A 232 -1.04 27.88 -4.04
CA ARG A 232 -0.27 26.89 -3.31
C ARG A 232 -1.19 25.83 -2.74
N THR A 233 -1.13 24.62 -3.30
CA THR A 233 -1.85 23.46 -2.76
C THR A 233 -1.25 22.98 -1.44
N GLU A 234 -2.06 22.33 -0.62
CA GLU A 234 -1.59 21.68 0.60
C GLU A 234 -0.77 20.43 0.31
N SER A 235 -0.01 20.01 1.30
CA SER A 235 0.80 18.79 1.24
C SER A 235 0.11 17.65 1.98
N TRP A 236 -0.12 16.53 1.30
CA TRP A 236 -0.83 15.37 1.81
C TRP A 236 0.15 14.24 2.15
N GLU A 237 -0.11 13.52 3.21
CA GLU A 237 0.66 12.35 3.60
C GLU A 237 0.33 11.16 2.70
N LEU A 238 1.27 10.20 2.59
CA LEU A 238 1.00 8.91 1.98
C LEU A 238 0.19 8.03 2.95
N PRO A 239 -0.57 7.04 2.44
CA PRO A 239 -1.29 6.09 3.29
C PRO A 239 -0.28 5.12 3.95
N LEU A 240 0.28 5.53 5.09
CA LEU A 240 1.16 4.69 5.89
C LEU A 240 0.34 3.58 6.53
N ILE A 241 0.70 2.33 6.28
CA ILE A 241 0.00 1.17 6.80
C ILE A 241 0.97 0.30 7.60
N PHE A 242 0.63 0.07 8.85
CA PHE A 242 1.24 -0.97 9.66
C PHE A 242 0.37 -2.23 9.59
N ARG A 243 0.99 -3.38 9.30
CA ARG A 243 0.32 -4.68 9.26
C ARG A 243 1.04 -5.66 10.17
N LEU A 244 0.26 -6.40 10.94
CA LEU A 244 0.73 -7.52 11.75
C LEU A 244 -0.18 -8.71 11.47
N GLY A 245 0.38 -9.84 11.10
CA GLY A 245 -0.41 -11.02 10.78
C GLY A 245 0.25 -12.31 11.20
N THR A 246 -0.60 -13.32 11.33
CA THR A 246 -0.20 -14.67 11.66
C THR A 246 -0.85 -15.66 10.71
N SER A 247 -0.16 -16.72 10.38
CA SER A 247 -0.73 -17.82 9.59
C SER A 247 -0.23 -19.16 10.09
N ILE A 248 -1.10 -20.18 9.95
CA ILE A 248 -0.80 -21.57 10.26
C ILE A 248 -1.25 -22.45 9.10
N LYS A 249 -0.63 -23.62 8.98
CA LYS A 249 -0.98 -24.64 7.99
C LYS A 249 -1.46 -25.91 8.73
N PRO A 250 -2.71 -25.93 9.23
CA PRO A 250 -3.20 -27.06 10.01
C PRO A 250 -3.25 -28.36 9.22
N ILE A 251 -3.39 -28.28 7.91
CA ILE A 251 -3.33 -29.43 6.99
C ILE A 251 -2.29 -29.11 5.92
N LYS A 252 -1.26 -29.94 5.82
CA LYS A 252 -0.31 -29.93 4.71
C LYS A 252 0.15 -31.34 4.41
N ASN A 253 -0.21 -31.84 3.23
CA ASN A 253 0.26 -33.09 2.65
C ASN A 253 0.55 -32.88 1.16
N GLU A 254 0.90 -33.92 0.42
CA GLU A 254 1.25 -33.84 -1.01
C GLU A 254 0.08 -33.38 -1.91
N VAL A 255 -1.16 -33.54 -1.46
CA VAL A 255 -2.37 -33.29 -2.26
C VAL A 255 -3.13 -32.05 -1.79
N GLN A 256 -3.09 -31.74 -0.49
CA GLN A 256 -3.93 -30.71 0.14
C GLN A 256 -3.13 -29.83 1.07
N GLN A 257 -3.44 -28.55 1.01
CA GLN A 257 -2.93 -27.56 1.95
C GLN A 257 -4.08 -26.64 2.39
N LEU A 258 -4.24 -26.49 3.71
CA LEU A 258 -5.13 -25.50 4.30
C LEU A 258 -4.28 -24.44 4.99
N ILE A 259 -4.53 -23.18 4.67
CA ILE A 259 -3.90 -22.01 5.33
C ILE A 259 -5.01 -21.28 6.07
N VAL A 260 -4.76 -20.99 7.34
CA VAL A 260 -5.60 -20.09 8.15
C VAL A 260 -4.74 -18.88 8.52
N SER A 261 -5.21 -17.69 8.17
CA SER A 261 -4.50 -16.44 8.39
C SER A 261 -5.36 -15.45 9.16
N PHE A 262 -4.70 -14.62 9.97
CA PHE A 262 -5.32 -13.51 10.69
C PHE A 262 -4.36 -12.33 10.63
N ASP A 263 -4.83 -11.20 10.09
CA ASP A 263 -4.07 -9.99 9.96
C ASP A 263 -4.79 -8.82 10.65
N VAL A 264 -4.02 -7.91 11.22
CA VAL A 264 -4.46 -6.64 11.78
C VAL A 264 -3.79 -5.51 11.00
N LEU A 265 -4.59 -4.56 10.55
CA LEU A 265 -4.14 -3.37 9.82
C LEU A 265 -4.33 -2.14 10.69
N HIS A 266 -3.38 -1.22 10.61
CA HIS A 266 -3.49 0.09 11.26
C HIS A 266 -3.00 1.17 10.28
N PRO A 267 -3.91 1.76 9.49
CA PRO A 267 -3.59 2.87 8.59
C PRO A 267 -3.52 4.21 9.34
N ASN A 268 -2.75 5.16 8.84
CA ASN A 268 -2.64 6.50 9.44
C ASN A 268 -3.83 7.42 9.15
N ASN A 269 -4.67 7.06 8.20
CA ASN A 269 -5.84 7.82 7.78
C ASN A 269 -7.14 7.34 8.47
N ASN A 270 -7.08 6.34 9.35
CA ASN A 270 -8.21 5.71 10.01
C ASN A 270 -9.31 5.24 9.03
N SER A 271 -8.93 4.87 7.81
CA SER A 271 -9.90 4.41 6.79
C SER A 271 -10.43 3.01 7.14
N GLU A 272 -9.68 2.23 7.94
CA GLU A 272 -10.08 0.92 8.43
C GLU A 272 -9.63 0.74 9.88
N SER A 273 -10.39 0.04 10.64
CA SER A 273 -10.12 -0.30 12.05
C SER A 273 -10.38 -1.79 12.31
#